data_0dc76ffc8d649308936afe0f63fcc54c
#
_entry.id   0dc76ffc8d649308936afe0f63fcc54c
#
_cell.length_a   1.000
_cell.length_b   1.000
_cell.length_c   1.000
_cell.angle_alpha   90.00
_cell.angle_beta   90.00
_cell.angle_gamma   90.00
#
_symmetry.space_group_name_H-M   'P 1'
#
loop_
_entity.id
_entity.type
_entity.pdbx_description
1 polymer ?
#
loop_
_entity_poly.entity_id
_entity_poly.type
_entity_poly.pdbx_seq_one_letter_code
_entity_poly.pdbx_strand_id
1 'polypeptide(L)'
;YIVKSANQLIIDKLSYYSVRIFGLVVGIVFAWFFSMKPSNDRIWQDEFRHQFTYTQNNNIITIHNVRDFDWHGDTYTERWDTRTYNLNHLSSLDMISTTWGMDSIAHIMVSFGFDDGMGNIDRLVFSVETRKEIGEEFSTIGGFFRLYDLSIIAGDERDLIYTRTNIRDERVSVYPVLYDKEKMRNM
;
A
#
# COMPACT_ATOMS: atom_id res chain seq x y z
N TYR A 1 23.78 -58.51 -9.39
CA TYR A 1 23.84 -57.56 -8.27
C TYR A 1 24.94 -56.55 -8.54
N ILE A 2 24.60 -55.28 -8.79
CA ILE A 2 25.57 -54.20 -8.97
C ILE A 2 25.96 -53.71 -7.57
N VAL A 3 27.19 -53.99 -7.16
CA VAL A 3 27.74 -53.49 -5.88
C VAL A 3 28.10 -52.01 -6.08
N LYS A 4 27.37 -51.10 -5.43
CA LYS A 4 27.74 -49.67 -5.45
C LYS A 4 29.10 -49.46 -4.80
N SER A 5 29.95 -48.59 -5.39
CA SER A 5 31.22 -48.22 -4.77
C SER A 5 30.98 -47.42 -3.47
N ALA A 6 31.93 -47.40 -2.55
CA ALA A 6 31.85 -46.65 -1.30
C ALA A 6 31.55 -45.14 -1.55
N ASN A 7 32.14 -44.56 -2.58
CA ASN A 7 31.90 -43.17 -2.99
C ASN A 7 30.47 -42.95 -3.43
N GLN A 8 29.86 -43.91 -4.16
CA GLN A 8 28.46 -43.80 -4.59
C GLN A 8 27.51 -43.86 -3.40
N LEU A 9 27.78 -44.70 -2.39
CA LEU A 9 26.97 -44.77 -1.17
C LEU A 9 27.02 -43.48 -0.34
N ILE A 10 28.18 -42.81 -0.31
CA ILE A 10 28.36 -41.52 0.36
C ILE A 10 27.55 -40.43 -0.37
N ILE A 11 27.65 -40.38 -1.71
CA ILE A 11 26.91 -39.43 -2.53
C ILE A 11 25.41 -39.60 -2.35
N ASP A 12 24.90 -40.84 -2.39
CA ASP A 12 23.49 -41.16 -2.21
C ASP A 12 22.97 -40.71 -0.81
N LYS A 13 23.76 -40.91 0.24
CA LYS A 13 23.44 -40.45 1.60
C LYS A 13 23.44 -38.93 1.70
N LEU A 14 24.44 -38.24 1.14
CA LEU A 14 24.52 -36.79 1.13
C LEU A 14 23.31 -36.18 0.38
N SER A 15 22.98 -36.72 -0.79
CA SER A 15 21.82 -36.31 -1.56
C SER A 15 20.51 -36.52 -0.77
N TYR A 16 20.37 -37.65 -0.11
CA TYR A 16 19.19 -37.96 0.71
C TYR A 16 19.01 -36.98 1.88
N TYR A 17 20.10 -36.66 2.60
CA TYR A 17 20.05 -35.71 3.70
C TYR A 17 19.86 -34.27 3.22
N SER A 18 20.46 -33.86 2.11
CA SER A 18 20.32 -32.53 1.55
C SER A 18 18.87 -32.25 1.11
N VAL A 19 18.23 -33.22 0.47
CA VAL A 19 16.79 -33.09 0.10
C VAL A 19 15.89 -32.96 1.32
N ARG A 20 16.17 -33.70 2.39
CA ARG A 20 15.41 -33.62 3.64
C ARG A 20 15.60 -32.28 4.35
N ILE A 21 16.86 -31.83 4.46
CA ILE A 21 17.16 -30.53 5.06
C ILE A 21 16.51 -29.40 4.25
N PHE A 22 16.60 -29.47 2.92
CA PHE A 22 15.91 -28.51 2.06
C PHE A 22 14.39 -28.50 2.28
N GLY A 23 13.77 -29.68 2.31
CA GLY A 23 12.32 -29.80 2.60
C GLY A 23 11.94 -29.25 3.97
N LEU A 24 12.77 -29.49 5.00
CA LEU A 24 12.56 -28.93 6.33
C LEU A 24 12.66 -27.41 6.34
N VAL A 25 13.70 -26.85 5.70
CA VAL A 25 13.90 -25.39 5.59
C VAL A 25 12.71 -24.75 4.86
N VAL A 26 12.30 -25.33 3.73
CA VAL A 26 11.13 -24.88 2.99
C VAL A 26 9.88 -24.91 3.89
N GLY A 27 9.66 -26.01 4.61
CA GLY A 27 8.53 -26.14 5.53
C GLY A 27 8.54 -25.09 6.64
N ILE A 28 9.71 -24.79 7.23
CA ILE A 28 9.86 -23.74 8.25
C ILE A 28 9.56 -22.37 7.65
N VAL A 29 10.07 -22.05 6.45
CA VAL A 29 9.80 -20.78 5.76
C VAL A 29 8.33 -20.60 5.46
N PHE A 30 7.67 -21.66 4.98
CA PHE A 30 6.22 -21.65 4.76
C PHE A 30 5.44 -21.46 6.07
N ALA A 31 5.76 -22.19 7.12
CA ALA A 31 5.11 -22.05 8.42
C ALA A 31 5.26 -20.62 8.96
N TRP A 32 6.47 -20.05 8.88
CA TRP A 32 6.73 -18.66 9.25
C TRP A 32 5.91 -17.68 8.39
N PHE A 33 5.91 -17.85 7.07
CA PHE A 33 5.18 -16.97 6.13
C PHE A 33 3.66 -16.96 6.41
N PHE A 34 3.07 -18.12 6.70
CA PHE A 34 1.63 -18.22 7.01
C PHE A 34 1.28 -17.89 8.46
N SER A 35 2.26 -17.81 9.37
CA SER A 35 2.03 -17.37 10.76
C SER A 35 1.88 -15.84 10.89
N MET A 36 2.36 -15.07 9.91
CA MET A 36 2.25 -13.61 9.91
C MET A 36 0.81 -13.19 9.71
N LYS A 37 0.28 -12.45 10.66
CA LYS A 37 -1.08 -11.88 10.61
C LYS A 37 -1.00 -10.37 10.71
N PRO A 38 -1.77 -9.62 9.90
CA PRO A 38 -1.92 -8.19 10.08
C PRO A 38 -2.45 -7.88 11.49
N SER A 39 -2.00 -6.77 12.06
CA SER A 39 -2.46 -6.32 13.38
C SER A 39 -2.70 -4.81 13.34
N ASN A 40 -3.71 -4.35 14.09
CA ASN A 40 -3.92 -2.92 14.31
C ASN A 40 -3.32 -2.41 15.63
N ASP A 41 -2.77 -3.34 16.46
CA ASP A 41 -2.34 -3.05 17.83
C ASP A 41 -0.83 -2.74 17.95
N ARG A 42 -0.23 -2.21 16.87
CA ARG A 42 1.18 -1.83 16.83
C ARG A 42 1.33 -0.31 16.87
N ILE A 43 2.53 0.18 17.19
CA ILE A 43 2.83 1.61 17.21
C ILE A 43 3.27 2.04 15.81
N TRP A 44 2.33 2.54 15.02
CA TRP A 44 2.53 2.92 13.64
C TRP A 44 3.17 4.31 13.51
N GLN A 45 3.93 4.53 12.43
CA GLN A 45 4.35 5.87 12.04
C GLN A 45 3.12 6.75 11.79
N ASP A 46 3.25 8.05 12.00
CA ASP A 46 2.14 9.00 11.93
C ASP A 46 1.39 8.93 10.60
N GLU A 47 2.11 8.77 9.49
CA GLU A 47 1.52 8.66 8.14
C GLU A 47 0.56 7.47 7.99
N PHE A 48 0.67 6.45 8.86
CA PHE A 48 -0.08 5.19 8.79
C PHE A 48 -0.86 4.91 10.08
N ARG A 49 -0.93 5.87 11.01
CA ARG A 49 -1.50 5.68 12.35
C ARG A 49 -2.95 5.24 12.29
N HIS A 50 -3.75 5.87 11.45
CA HIS A 50 -5.15 5.60 11.32
C HIS A 50 -5.49 4.97 9.97
N GLN A 51 -6.29 3.91 9.98
CA GLN A 51 -6.95 3.41 8.79
C GLN A 51 -8.26 4.14 8.60
N PHE A 52 -8.63 4.40 7.35
CA PHE A 52 -9.92 5.00 7.08
C PHE A 52 -11.06 4.03 7.39
N THR A 53 -12.19 4.57 7.78
CA THR A 53 -13.46 3.86 7.85
C THR A 53 -14.52 4.68 7.13
N TYR A 54 -15.61 4.07 6.75
CA TYR A 54 -16.67 4.80 6.08
C TYR A 54 -18.06 4.38 6.54
N THR A 55 -19.00 5.29 6.40
CA THR A 55 -20.44 5.02 6.50
C THR A 55 -21.12 5.55 5.23
N GLN A 56 -22.09 4.80 4.72
CA GLN A 56 -22.82 5.20 3.52
C GLN A 56 -24.33 5.14 3.79
N ASN A 57 -24.99 6.20 3.37
CA ASN A 57 -26.46 6.27 3.36
C ASN A 57 -26.91 6.76 1.97
N ASN A 58 -27.47 5.87 1.17
CA ASN A 58 -27.79 6.13 -0.24
C ASN A 58 -26.57 6.65 -1.01
N ASN A 59 -26.66 7.88 -1.55
CA ASN A 59 -25.60 8.52 -2.32
C ASN A 59 -24.65 9.38 -1.45
N ILE A 60 -24.82 9.40 -0.15
CA ILE A 60 -23.94 10.13 0.77
C ILE A 60 -22.99 9.15 1.42
N ILE A 61 -21.70 9.38 1.25
CA ILE A 61 -20.63 8.64 1.90
C ILE A 61 -19.85 9.56 2.83
N THR A 62 -19.67 9.13 4.07
CA THR A 62 -18.81 9.81 5.04
C THR A 62 -17.61 8.97 5.31
N ILE A 63 -16.42 9.51 5.09
CA ILE A 63 -15.13 8.85 5.26
C ILE A 63 -14.43 9.48 6.47
N HIS A 64 -14.07 8.64 7.42
CA HIS A 64 -13.36 9.02 8.64
C HIS A 64 -11.87 8.71 8.49
N ASN A 65 -11.04 9.45 9.19
CA ASN A 65 -9.58 9.33 9.16
C ASN A 65 -9.01 9.58 7.76
N VAL A 66 -9.47 10.64 7.11
CA VAL A 66 -8.85 11.16 5.88
C VAL A 66 -7.59 11.92 6.27
N ARG A 67 -6.43 11.46 5.82
CA ARG A 67 -5.15 12.12 6.08
C ARG A 67 -5.08 13.45 5.33
N ASP A 68 -4.80 14.53 6.06
CA ASP A 68 -4.67 15.86 5.49
C ASP A 68 -3.59 16.64 6.24
N PHE A 69 -2.36 16.14 6.21
CA PHE A 69 -1.23 16.75 6.89
C PHE A 69 -0.91 18.12 6.30
N ASP A 70 -0.69 19.08 7.18
CA ASP A 70 -0.31 20.43 6.78
C ASP A 70 1.22 20.57 6.80
N TRP A 71 1.80 20.58 5.60
CA TRP A 71 3.23 20.53 5.40
C TRP A 71 3.88 21.92 5.43
N HIS A 72 4.98 22.03 6.16
CA HIS A 72 5.83 23.23 6.28
C HIS A 72 7.29 22.84 5.98
N GLY A 73 7.63 22.77 4.69
CA GLY A 73 8.90 22.20 4.23
C GLY A 73 8.92 20.69 4.46
N ASP A 74 9.87 20.22 5.27
CA ASP A 74 10.06 18.81 5.65
C ASP A 74 9.36 18.41 6.95
N THR A 75 8.66 19.34 7.59
CA THR A 75 7.86 19.11 8.79
C THR A 75 6.37 19.22 8.49
N TYR A 76 5.54 18.72 9.36
CA TYR A 76 4.08 18.77 9.19
C TYR A 76 3.36 18.90 10.53
N THR A 77 2.14 19.45 10.45
CA THR A 77 1.14 19.34 11.50
C THR A 77 0.20 18.18 11.15
N GLU A 78 0.15 17.18 12.01
CA GLU A 78 -0.73 16.02 11.82
C GLU A 78 -2.20 16.45 11.87
N ARG A 79 -2.97 16.06 10.85
CA ARG A 79 -4.41 16.27 10.77
C ARG A 79 -5.09 15.08 10.12
N TRP A 80 -6.20 14.64 10.74
CA TRP A 80 -7.06 13.56 10.26
C TRP A 80 -8.49 14.03 10.24
N ASP A 81 -9.04 14.19 9.06
CA ASP A 81 -10.36 14.76 8.83
C ASP A 81 -11.46 13.68 8.74
N THR A 82 -12.70 14.14 8.93
CA THR A 82 -13.89 13.41 8.48
C THR A 82 -14.53 14.19 7.35
N ARG A 83 -14.65 13.55 6.18
CA ARG A 83 -15.18 14.18 4.96
C ARG A 83 -16.44 13.48 4.48
N THR A 84 -17.40 14.25 4.00
CA THR A 84 -18.66 13.72 3.48
C THR A 84 -18.83 14.12 2.04
N TYR A 85 -19.10 13.13 1.18
CA TYR A 85 -19.24 13.30 -0.25
C TYR A 85 -20.62 12.81 -0.71
N ASN A 86 -21.18 13.51 -1.72
CA ASN A 86 -22.32 13.02 -2.46
C ASN A 86 -21.84 12.33 -3.74
N LEU A 87 -22.08 11.04 -3.88
CA LEU A 87 -21.66 10.25 -5.04
C LEU A 87 -22.26 10.76 -6.36
N ASN A 88 -23.37 11.51 -6.32
CA ASN A 88 -23.90 12.16 -7.52
C ASN A 88 -23.01 13.30 -8.03
N HIS A 89 -22.17 13.86 -7.17
CA HIS A 89 -21.22 14.92 -7.51
C HIS A 89 -19.86 14.36 -7.99
N LEU A 90 -19.68 13.04 -8.02
CA LEU A 90 -18.48 12.45 -8.56
C LEU A 90 -18.32 12.85 -10.03
N SER A 91 -17.24 13.58 -10.33
CA SER A 91 -17.01 14.23 -11.63
C SER A 91 -15.79 13.72 -12.37
N SER A 92 -14.77 13.28 -11.63
CA SER A 92 -13.52 12.78 -12.21
C SER A 92 -12.93 11.62 -11.43
N LEU A 93 -12.14 10.83 -12.14
CA LEU A 93 -11.29 9.77 -11.63
C LEU A 93 -9.92 9.95 -12.27
N ASP A 94 -8.89 10.09 -11.44
CA ASP A 94 -7.52 10.21 -11.90
C ASP A 94 -6.65 9.10 -11.32
N MET A 95 -5.77 8.54 -12.13
CA MET A 95 -4.72 7.65 -11.70
C MET A 95 -3.45 8.46 -11.46
N ILE A 96 -2.90 8.40 -10.27
CA ILE A 96 -1.64 9.04 -9.90
C ILE A 96 -0.58 7.95 -9.86
N SER A 97 0.46 8.13 -10.67
CA SER A 97 1.61 7.22 -10.73
C SER A 97 2.84 7.93 -10.20
N THR A 98 3.53 7.30 -9.25
CA THR A 98 4.79 7.82 -8.70
C THR A 98 5.90 6.81 -8.92
N THR A 99 7.09 7.30 -9.32
CA THR A 99 8.26 6.48 -9.60
C THR A 99 9.49 7.02 -8.88
N TRP A 100 10.35 6.11 -8.40
CA TRP A 100 11.61 6.43 -7.74
C TRP A 100 12.72 5.49 -8.22
N GLY A 101 13.81 6.07 -8.72
CA GLY A 101 15.03 5.33 -9.09
C GLY A 101 14.94 4.43 -10.33
N MET A 102 13.82 3.74 -10.56
CA MET A 102 13.61 2.85 -11.70
C MET A 102 12.26 3.10 -12.35
N ASP A 103 12.23 3.32 -13.67
CA ASP A 103 10.98 3.55 -14.42
C ASP A 103 10.06 2.30 -14.51
N SER A 104 10.58 1.13 -14.17
CA SER A 104 9.83 -0.13 -14.19
C SER A 104 9.03 -0.42 -12.92
N ILE A 105 9.19 0.40 -11.88
CA ILE A 105 8.48 0.25 -10.60
C ILE A 105 7.75 1.54 -10.33
N ALA A 106 6.43 1.47 -10.21
CA ALA A 106 5.58 2.60 -9.89
C ALA A 106 4.66 2.28 -8.71
N HIS A 107 4.43 3.27 -7.87
CA HIS A 107 3.34 3.26 -6.90
C HIS A 107 2.13 3.94 -7.54
N ILE A 108 0.98 3.33 -7.41
CA ILE A 108 -0.27 3.82 -8.01
C ILE A 108 -1.24 4.22 -6.91
N MET A 109 -1.79 5.43 -7.05
CA MET A 109 -2.88 5.94 -6.23
C MET A 109 -4.07 6.29 -7.13
N VAL A 110 -5.25 6.36 -6.55
CA VAL A 110 -6.49 6.70 -7.26
C VAL A 110 -7.12 7.92 -6.60
N SER A 111 -7.36 8.98 -7.38
CA SER A 111 -7.97 10.23 -6.94
C SER A 111 -9.38 10.35 -7.49
N PHE A 112 -10.35 10.56 -6.61
CA PHE A 112 -11.74 10.82 -6.94
C PHE A 112 -12.02 12.32 -6.76
N GLY A 113 -12.56 12.98 -7.79
CA GLY A 113 -12.93 14.37 -7.76
C GLY A 113 -14.43 14.56 -7.64
N PHE A 114 -14.85 15.36 -6.66
CA PHE A 114 -16.24 15.68 -6.37
C PHE A 114 -16.50 17.16 -6.64
N ASP A 115 -17.37 17.46 -7.60
CA ASP A 115 -17.70 18.82 -8.02
C ASP A 115 -18.82 19.39 -7.11
N ASP A 116 -18.57 20.55 -6.51
CA ASP A 116 -19.58 21.25 -5.67
C ASP A 116 -20.65 22.00 -6.48
N GLY A 117 -20.55 21.97 -7.81
CA GLY A 117 -21.44 22.71 -8.72
C GLY A 117 -21.12 24.20 -8.83
N MET A 118 -20.11 24.70 -8.13
CA MET A 118 -19.62 26.08 -8.17
C MET A 118 -18.24 26.20 -8.86
N GLY A 119 -17.73 25.09 -9.37
CA GLY A 119 -16.45 25.00 -10.06
C GLY A 119 -15.27 24.58 -9.16
N ASN A 120 -15.52 24.25 -7.90
CA ASN A 120 -14.50 23.66 -7.04
C ASN A 120 -14.63 22.14 -7.08
N ILE A 121 -13.48 21.46 -7.15
CA ILE A 121 -13.40 20.01 -7.12
C ILE A 121 -12.63 19.61 -5.86
N ASP A 122 -13.35 18.99 -4.91
CA ASP A 122 -12.74 18.36 -3.75
C ASP A 122 -12.19 16.98 -4.15
N ARG A 123 -10.94 16.68 -3.78
CA ARG A 123 -10.25 15.48 -4.23
C ARG A 123 -9.90 14.58 -3.05
N LEU A 124 -10.28 13.33 -3.20
CA LEU A 124 -10.01 12.26 -2.25
C LEU A 124 -9.15 11.18 -2.91
N VAL A 125 -7.98 10.93 -2.36
CA VAL A 125 -7.04 9.93 -2.86
C VAL A 125 -7.05 8.69 -1.99
N PHE A 126 -7.05 7.54 -2.64
CA PHE A 126 -6.78 6.25 -1.99
C PHE A 126 -5.42 5.71 -2.43
N SER A 127 -4.63 5.32 -1.45
CA SER A 127 -3.30 4.74 -1.65
C SER A 127 -3.15 3.45 -0.86
N VAL A 128 -2.63 2.41 -1.50
CA VAL A 128 -2.24 1.16 -0.81
C VAL A 128 -0.79 1.30 -0.37
N GLU A 129 -0.57 1.40 0.93
CA GLU A 129 0.76 1.66 1.49
C GLU A 129 1.28 0.46 2.30
N THR A 130 2.59 0.31 2.33
CA THR A 130 3.25 -0.53 3.33
C THR A 130 3.21 0.18 4.67
N ARG A 131 2.50 -0.41 5.64
CA ARG A 131 2.33 0.16 6.96
C ARG A 131 3.56 -0.12 7.80
N LYS A 132 4.23 0.94 8.24
CA LYS A 132 5.49 0.86 8.98
C LYS A 132 5.29 1.22 10.46
N GLU A 133 5.95 0.47 11.33
CA GLU A 133 6.07 0.81 12.75
C GLU A 133 7.09 1.93 12.96
N ILE A 134 7.00 2.62 14.11
CA ILE A 134 7.99 3.64 14.46
C ILE A 134 9.39 2.99 14.52
N GLY A 135 10.33 3.58 13.77
CA GLY A 135 11.71 3.10 13.65
C GLY A 135 11.93 2.10 12.52
N GLU A 136 10.89 1.70 11.77
CA GLU A 136 11.05 0.88 10.57
C GLU A 136 11.35 1.74 9.34
N GLU A 137 12.33 1.29 8.56
CA GLU A 137 12.63 1.81 7.24
C GLU A 137 12.13 0.86 6.16
N PHE A 138 11.75 1.40 5.01
CA PHE A 138 11.31 0.57 3.88
C PHE A 138 12.47 -0.27 3.34
N SER A 139 12.22 -1.56 3.18
CA SER A 139 13.11 -2.51 2.51
C SER A 139 12.31 -3.30 1.47
N THR A 140 12.77 -3.27 0.23
CA THR A 140 12.16 -4.07 -0.86
C THR A 140 12.18 -5.56 -0.54
N ILE A 141 13.29 -6.05 0.03
CA ILE A 141 13.43 -7.45 0.47
C ILE A 141 12.45 -7.74 1.61
N GLY A 142 12.33 -6.82 2.59
CA GLY A 142 11.37 -6.93 3.69
C GLY A 142 9.94 -6.99 3.19
N GLY A 143 9.58 -6.17 2.20
CA GLY A 143 8.27 -6.19 1.56
C GLY A 143 7.97 -7.52 0.87
N PHE A 144 8.94 -8.07 0.14
CA PHE A 144 8.80 -9.39 -0.49
C PHE A 144 8.52 -10.51 0.53
N PHE A 145 9.15 -10.45 1.71
CA PHE A 145 8.94 -11.42 2.79
C PHE A 145 7.77 -11.06 3.73
N ARG A 146 6.87 -10.13 3.33
CA ARG A 146 5.70 -9.73 4.13
C ARG A 146 6.02 -9.22 5.54
N LEU A 147 7.16 -8.56 5.72
CA LEU A 147 7.53 -7.97 7.01
C LEU A 147 6.67 -6.76 7.37
N TYR A 148 6.03 -6.13 6.38
CA TYR A 148 5.14 -4.99 6.57
C TYR A 148 3.69 -5.40 6.39
N ASP A 149 2.81 -4.83 7.19
CA ASP A 149 1.39 -4.88 6.93
C ASP A 149 1.04 -3.95 5.75
N LEU A 150 -0.04 -4.24 5.04
CA LEU A 150 -0.60 -3.33 4.04
C LEU A 150 -1.74 -2.54 4.66
N SER A 151 -1.81 -1.26 4.33
CA SER A 151 -2.89 -0.37 4.72
C SER A 151 -3.40 0.39 3.51
N ILE A 152 -4.70 0.66 3.47
CA ILE A 152 -5.26 1.62 2.52
C ILE A 152 -5.41 2.93 3.27
N ILE A 153 -4.77 3.98 2.76
CA ILE A 153 -4.88 5.34 3.28
C ILE A 153 -5.83 6.11 2.39
N ALA A 154 -6.83 6.74 2.99
CA ALA A 154 -7.60 7.80 2.37
C ALA A 154 -6.95 9.14 2.75
N GLY A 155 -6.73 10.02 1.80
CA GLY A 155 -6.07 11.29 2.08
C GLY A 155 -6.42 12.40 1.10
N ASP A 156 -6.08 13.61 1.50
CA ASP A 156 -6.13 14.78 0.63
C ASP A 156 -5.09 14.66 -0.48
N GLU A 157 -5.47 15.02 -1.71
CA GLU A 157 -4.54 14.93 -2.85
C GLU A 157 -3.30 15.82 -2.64
N ARG A 158 -3.50 17.02 -2.07
CA ARG A 158 -2.42 17.95 -1.75
C ARG A 158 -1.38 17.31 -0.82
N ASP A 159 -1.82 16.69 0.28
CA ASP A 159 -0.94 16.03 1.24
C ASP A 159 -0.21 14.84 0.61
N LEU A 160 -0.95 13.95 -0.03
CA LEU A 160 -0.36 12.72 -0.59
C LEU A 160 0.61 13.02 -1.74
N ILE A 161 0.31 13.98 -2.61
CA ILE A 161 1.22 14.40 -3.68
C ILE A 161 2.44 15.11 -3.10
N TYR A 162 2.26 16.04 -2.13
CA TYR A 162 3.39 16.74 -1.51
C TYR A 162 4.38 15.78 -0.87
N THR A 163 3.87 14.76 -0.16
CA THR A 163 4.71 13.71 0.42
C THR A 163 5.58 13.03 -0.65
N ARG A 164 5.02 12.77 -1.83
CA ARG A 164 5.75 12.10 -2.92
C ARG A 164 6.74 13.02 -3.61
N THR A 165 6.31 14.22 -3.99
CA THR A 165 7.14 15.16 -4.77
C THR A 165 8.20 15.86 -3.93
N ASN A 166 7.82 16.40 -2.76
CA ASN A 166 8.67 17.30 -1.99
C ASN A 166 9.47 16.59 -0.90
N ILE A 167 8.88 15.55 -0.28
CA ILE A 167 9.56 14.85 0.82
C ILE A 167 10.38 13.67 0.31
N ARG A 168 9.85 12.92 -0.68
CA ARG A 168 10.49 11.69 -1.19
C ARG A 168 11.20 11.87 -2.53
N ASP A 169 11.13 13.07 -3.12
CA ASP A 169 11.73 13.40 -4.42
C ASP A 169 11.34 12.39 -5.53
N GLU A 170 10.07 11.96 -5.51
CA GLU A 170 9.53 11.04 -6.51
C GLU A 170 8.97 11.81 -7.70
N ARG A 171 9.06 11.21 -8.88
CA ARG A 171 8.40 11.73 -10.09
C ARG A 171 6.94 11.33 -10.08
N VAL A 172 6.04 12.31 -10.03
CA VAL A 172 4.59 12.11 -10.02
C VAL A 172 4.00 12.45 -11.39
N SER A 173 3.12 11.59 -11.87
CA SER A 173 2.33 11.79 -13.10
C SER A 173 0.87 11.51 -12.82
N VAL A 174 -0.02 12.38 -13.30
CA VAL A 174 -1.47 12.26 -13.13
C VAL A 174 -2.10 11.96 -14.48
N TYR A 175 -2.91 10.92 -14.55
CA TYR A 175 -3.57 10.46 -15.75
C TYR A 175 -5.09 10.45 -15.54
N PRO A 176 -5.84 11.31 -16.24
CA PRO A 176 -7.30 11.24 -16.19
C PRO A 176 -7.80 9.93 -16.76
N VAL A 177 -8.67 9.27 -16.02
CA VAL A 177 -9.31 8.02 -16.45
C VAL A 177 -10.66 8.35 -17.07
N LEU A 178 -10.78 8.07 -18.35
CA LEU A 178 -12.05 8.25 -19.06
C LEU A 178 -12.99 7.09 -18.73
N TYR A 179 -13.91 7.35 -17.81
CA TYR A 179 -14.86 6.35 -17.35
C TYR A 179 -16.30 6.90 -17.37
N ASP A 180 -17.27 6.02 -17.56
CA ASP A 180 -18.68 6.35 -17.41
C ASP A 180 -19.00 6.64 -15.93
N LYS A 181 -19.76 7.73 -15.67
CA LYS A 181 -20.08 8.14 -14.29
C LYS A 181 -20.83 7.06 -13.48
N GLU A 182 -21.65 6.26 -14.13
CA GLU A 182 -22.36 5.17 -13.47
C GLU A 182 -21.39 4.08 -13.00
N LYS A 183 -20.40 3.76 -13.81
CA LYS A 183 -19.35 2.80 -13.45
C LYS A 183 -18.43 3.32 -12.36
N MET A 184 -18.09 4.62 -12.37
CA MET A 184 -17.29 5.21 -11.28
C MET A 184 -17.96 5.10 -9.91
N ARG A 185 -19.29 5.25 -9.86
CA ARG A 185 -20.04 5.13 -8.59
C ARG A 185 -20.10 3.71 -8.03
N ASN A 186 -19.85 2.71 -8.85
CA ASN A 186 -19.90 1.29 -8.48
C ASN A 186 -18.50 0.70 -8.19
N MET A 187 -17.45 1.51 -8.23
CA MET A 187 -16.10 1.16 -7.84
C MET A 187 -15.86 1.35 -6.34
#